data_a48e8f8b885a8082a6e2edadeb420663
#
_entry.id   a48e8f8b885a8082a6e2edadeb420663
#
_cell.length_a   1.000
_cell.length_b   1.000
_cell.length_c   1.000
_cell.angle_alpha   90.00
_cell.angle_beta   90.00
_cell.angle_gamma   90.00
#
_symmetry.space_group_name_H-M   'P 1'
#
loop_
_entity.id
_entity.type
_entity.pdbx_description
1 polymer ?
#
loop_
_entity_poly.entity_id
_entity_poly.type
_entity_poly.pdbx_seq_one_letter_code
_entity_poly.pdbx_strand_id
1 'polypeptide(L)'
;MPENKKKTRGNLAVMGRLVGLVKPLAPVMVAAVLLGVTGFLCAIFITVLGAYALLDSILPGMPISLGTVCLLLPVLAIARGVLHYAEQGCNHFIAFKLLALIRDKVFGALRQLAPAKLEGRDRGDLIAVLTADIELLEVFYAHTISPICIAVIVSAIMAAFLAGY
;
A
#
# COMPACT_ATOMS: atom_id res chain seq x y z
N MET A 1 -45.21 8.52 10.97
CA MET A 1 -43.76 8.87 11.03
C MET A 1 -43.12 8.40 9.72
N PRO A 2 -42.62 9.26 8.84
CA PRO A 2 -42.00 8.82 7.60
C PRO A 2 -40.61 8.33 7.89
N GLU A 3 -40.35 7.08 7.56
CA GLU A 3 -39.07 6.39 7.59
C GLU A 3 -38.10 7.06 6.62
N ASN A 4 -37.17 7.80 7.18
CA ASN A 4 -36.14 8.51 6.43
C ASN A 4 -35.16 7.46 5.85
N LYS A 5 -35.43 6.98 4.63
CA LYS A 5 -34.52 6.17 3.83
C LYS A 5 -33.20 6.92 3.65
N LYS A 6 -32.24 6.70 4.55
CA LYS A 6 -30.83 7.08 4.33
C LYS A 6 -30.42 6.46 3.00
N LYS A 7 -30.26 7.29 1.96
CA LYS A 7 -29.63 6.92 0.70
C LYS A 7 -28.26 6.30 1.02
N THR A 8 -28.16 4.99 0.98
CA THR A 8 -26.90 4.26 1.02
C THR A 8 -26.08 4.76 -0.17
N ARG A 9 -25.11 5.62 0.11
CA ARG A 9 -24.16 6.07 -0.90
C ARG A 9 -23.44 4.82 -1.40
N GLY A 10 -23.43 4.59 -2.71
CA GLY A 10 -22.80 3.41 -3.28
C GLY A 10 -21.34 3.29 -2.81
N ASN A 11 -20.91 2.07 -2.49
CA ASN A 11 -19.55 1.77 -1.99
C ASN A 11 -18.45 2.43 -2.82
N LEU A 12 -18.62 2.53 -4.13
CA LEU A 12 -17.68 3.19 -5.04
C LEU A 12 -17.54 4.70 -4.81
N ALA A 13 -18.63 5.39 -4.44
CA ALA A 13 -18.59 6.82 -4.13
C ALA A 13 -17.88 7.10 -2.79
N VAL A 14 -17.98 6.19 -1.84
CA VAL A 14 -17.26 6.24 -0.56
C VAL A 14 -15.77 5.99 -0.82
N MET A 15 -15.43 4.94 -1.58
CA MET A 15 -14.05 4.63 -1.99
C MET A 15 -13.39 5.81 -2.71
N GLY A 16 -14.06 6.42 -3.66
CA GLY A 16 -13.53 7.60 -4.37
C GLY A 16 -13.24 8.79 -3.47
N ARG A 17 -14.04 9.01 -2.42
CA ARG A 17 -13.79 10.06 -1.42
C ARG A 17 -12.61 9.72 -0.51
N LEU A 18 -12.49 8.46 -0.10
CA LEU A 18 -11.35 7.99 0.69
C LEU A 18 -10.04 8.16 -0.08
N VAL A 19 -10.01 7.73 -1.35
CA VAL A 19 -8.85 7.96 -2.23
C VAL A 19 -8.55 9.45 -2.41
N GLY A 20 -9.58 10.31 -2.47
CA GLY A 20 -9.44 11.76 -2.55
C GLY A 20 -8.75 12.41 -1.33
N LEU A 21 -8.85 11.78 -0.15
CA LEU A 21 -8.16 12.25 1.07
C LEU A 21 -6.64 12.04 1.01
N VAL A 22 -6.16 11.14 0.15
CA VAL A 22 -4.74 10.85 -0.05
C VAL A 22 -4.06 11.83 -1.01
N LYS A 23 -4.82 12.68 -1.72
CA LYS A 23 -4.24 13.66 -2.67
C LYS A 23 -3.01 14.42 -2.15
N PRO A 24 -2.98 14.97 -0.91
CA PRO A 24 -1.82 15.68 -0.40
C PRO A 24 -0.60 14.76 -0.16
N LEU A 25 -0.82 13.45 -0.07
CA LEU A 25 0.20 12.42 0.17
C LEU A 25 0.57 11.66 -1.11
N ALA A 26 0.02 12.06 -2.27
CA ALA A 26 0.28 11.42 -3.56
C ALA A 26 1.78 11.25 -3.88
N PRO A 27 2.67 12.21 -3.64
CA PRO A 27 4.09 12.00 -3.94
C PRO A 27 4.72 10.89 -3.10
N VAL A 28 4.33 10.74 -1.84
CA VAL A 28 4.82 9.65 -0.98
C VAL A 28 4.22 8.30 -1.43
N MET A 29 2.98 8.29 -1.88
CA MET A 29 2.35 7.08 -2.44
C MET A 29 3.04 6.64 -3.74
N VAL A 30 3.38 7.57 -4.63
CA VAL A 30 4.14 7.26 -5.84
C VAL A 30 5.51 6.69 -5.48
N ALA A 31 6.21 7.29 -4.51
CA ALA A 31 7.47 6.76 -4.02
C ALA A 31 7.33 5.34 -3.47
N ALA A 32 6.31 5.06 -2.65
CA ALA A 32 6.03 3.73 -2.13
C ALA A 32 5.82 2.70 -3.26
N VAL A 33 5.01 3.06 -4.26
CA VAL A 33 4.74 2.19 -5.42
C VAL A 33 6.01 1.92 -6.22
N LEU A 34 6.83 2.94 -6.49
CA LEU A 34 8.11 2.78 -7.22
C LEU A 34 9.09 1.89 -6.46
N LEU A 35 9.23 2.11 -5.14
CA LEU A 35 10.07 1.27 -4.28
C LEU A 35 9.60 -0.19 -4.26
N GLY A 36 8.30 -0.39 -4.15
CA GLY A 36 7.68 -1.72 -4.17
C GLY A 36 7.88 -2.42 -5.51
N VAL A 37 7.59 -1.77 -6.64
CA VAL A 37 7.79 -2.33 -7.98
C VAL A 37 9.26 -2.72 -8.17
N THR A 38 10.21 -1.83 -7.85
CA THR A 38 11.65 -2.13 -7.96
C THR A 38 12.06 -3.29 -7.05
N GLY A 39 11.53 -3.34 -5.82
CA GLY A 39 11.76 -4.45 -4.90
C GLY A 39 11.23 -5.79 -5.42
N PHE A 40 10.05 -5.81 -6.03
CA PHE A 40 9.51 -7.02 -6.65
C PHE A 40 10.29 -7.45 -7.88
N LEU A 41 10.77 -6.52 -8.71
CA LEU A 41 11.66 -6.84 -9.83
C LEU A 41 12.97 -7.48 -9.32
N CYS A 42 13.57 -6.97 -8.25
CA CYS A 42 14.72 -7.62 -7.61
C CYS A 42 14.42 -9.06 -7.20
N ALA A 43 13.23 -9.33 -6.64
CA ALA A 43 12.81 -10.69 -6.27
C ALA A 43 12.72 -11.62 -7.49
N ILE A 44 12.14 -11.13 -8.58
CA ILE A 44 12.02 -11.88 -9.84
C ILE A 44 13.43 -12.22 -10.36
N PHE A 45 14.34 -11.22 -10.41
CA PHE A 45 15.71 -11.47 -10.84
C PHE A 45 16.48 -12.44 -9.93
N ILE A 46 16.26 -12.42 -8.62
CA ILE A 46 16.82 -13.41 -7.70
C ILE A 46 16.37 -14.83 -8.09
N THR A 47 15.09 -14.99 -8.35
CA THR A 47 14.52 -16.30 -8.74
C THR A 47 15.07 -16.76 -10.09
N VAL A 48 15.13 -15.86 -11.08
CA VAL A 48 15.67 -16.15 -12.42
C VAL A 48 17.15 -16.52 -12.34
N LEU A 49 17.98 -15.75 -11.62
CA LEU A 49 19.41 -16.02 -11.45
C LEU A 49 19.64 -17.32 -10.68
N GLY A 50 18.80 -17.64 -9.69
CA GLY A 50 18.86 -18.91 -8.96
C GLY A 50 18.58 -20.11 -9.88
N ALA A 51 17.52 -20.01 -10.70
CA ALA A 51 17.22 -21.02 -11.71
C ALA A 51 18.34 -21.16 -12.74
N TYR A 52 18.91 -20.03 -13.16
CA TYR A 52 20.06 -19.99 -14.07
C TYR A 52 21.29 -20.70 -13.50
N ALA A 53 21.64 -20.47 -12.23
CA ALA A 53 22.76 -21.14 -11.56
C ALA A 53 22.57 -22.67 -11.48
N LEU A 54 21.31 -23.10 -11.22
CA LEU A 54 20.99 -24.52 -11.24
C LEU A 54 21.14 -25.14 -12.64
N LEU A 55 20.70 -24.42 -13.67
CA LEU A 55 20.80 -24.88 -15.06
C LEU A 55 22.25 -25.00 -15.52
N ASP A 56 23.10 -24.01 -15.19
CA ASP A 56 24.53 -24.01 -15.53
C ASP A 56 25.30 -25.16 -14.86
N SER A 57 24.85 -25.61 -13.66
CA SER A 57 25.43 -26.78 -13.01
C SER A 57 25.13 -28.11 -13.71
N ILE A 58 24.03 -28.18 -14.49
CA ILE A 58 23.58 -29.36 -15.22
C ILE A 58 24.07 -29.32 -16.68
N LEU A 59 24.04 -28.16 -17.28
CA LEU A 59 24.42 -27.89 -18.69
C LEU A 59 25.47 -26.77 -18.71
N PRO A 60 26.75 -27.09 -18.51
CA PRO A 60 27.80 -26.06 -18.49
C PRO A 60 27.97 -25.42 -19.86
N GLY A 61 28.19 -24.08 -19.86
CA GLY A 61 28.39 -23.29 -21.09
C GLY A 61 27.44 -22.12 -21.24
N MET A 62 26.76 -21.75 -20.19
CA MET A 62 25.87 -20.59 -20.14
C MET A 62 26.65 -19.26 -20.23
N PRO A 63 26.04 -18.17 -20.80
CA PRO A 63 26.73 -16.90 -21.06
C PRO A 63 27.14 -16.12 -19.81
N ILE A 64 26.53 -16.39 -18.64
CA ILE A 64 26.85 -15.69 -17.38
C ILE A 64 27.63 -16.65 -16.47
N SER A 65 28.81 -16.23 -15.99
CA SER A 65 29.60 -17.06 -15.09
C SER A 65 28.94 -17.25 -13.73
N LEU A 66 29.09 -18.44 -13.14
CA LEU A 66 28.60 -18.77 -11.81
C LEU A 66 29.09 -17.76 -10.74
N GLY A 67 30.35 -17.29 -10.87
CA GLY A 67 30.89 -16.27 -9.97
C GLY A 67 30.12 -14.94 -10.02
N THR A 68 29.69 -14.52 -11.21
CA THR A 68 28.84 -13.33 -11.37
C THR A 68 27.46 -13.51 -10.72
N VAL A 69 26.87 -14.68 -10.89
CA VAL A 69 25.57 -15.00 -10.26
C VAL A 69 25.69 -15.00 -8.75
N CYS A 70 26.75 -15.62 -8.20
CA CYS A 70 27.01 -15.64 -6.75
C CYS A 70 27.25 -14.22 -6.17
N LEU A 71 27.75 -13.27 -6.96
CA LEU A 71 27.88 -11.88 -6.54
C LEU A 71 26.55 -11.11 -6.63
N LEU A 72 25.79 -11.31 -7.71
CA LEU A 72 24.54 -10.57 -7.95
C LEU A 72 23.42 -10.98 -6.97
N LEU A 73 23.33 -12.25 -6.61
CA LEU A 73 22.28 -12.74 -5.71
C LEU A 73 22.23 -12.01 -4.36
N PRO A 74 23.34 -11.91 -3.58
CA PRO A 74 23.33 -11.19 -2.32
C PRO A 74 23.12 -9.68 -2.50
N VAL A 75 23.63 -9.08 -3.57
CA VAL A 75 23.42 -7.65 -3.87
C VAL A 75 21.92 -7.38 -4.10
N LEU A 76 21.25 -8.19 -4.92
CA LEU A 76 19.83 -8.07 -5.18
C LEU A 76 18.99 -8.37 -3.93
N ALA A 77 19.40 -9.32 -3.10
CA ALA A 77 18.72 -9.66 -1.85
C ALA A 77 18.77 -8.50 -0.84
N ILE A 78 19.96 -7.87 -0.69
CA ILE A 78 20.10 -6.68 0.16
C ILE A 78 19.28 -5.52 -0.40
N ALA A 79 19.38 -5.24 -1.70
CA ALA A 79 18.62 -4.19 -2.37
C ALA A 79 17.11 -4.40 -2.16
N ARG A 80 16.60 -5.63 -2.35
CA ARG A 80 15.20 -5.96 -2.09
C ARG A 80 14.80 -5.68 -0.65
N GLY A 81 15.63 -6.07 0.33
CA GLY A 81 15.35 -5.83 1.75
C GLY A 81 15.23 -4.34 2.07
N VAL A 82 16.18 -3.54 1.59
CA VAL A 82 16.19 -2.08 1.79
C VAL A 82 14.99 -1.42 1.11
N LEU A 83 14.70 -1.78 -0.15
CA LEU A 83 13.58 -1.25 -0.91
C LEU A 83 12.23 -1.59 -0.25
N HIS A 84 12.07 -2.82 0.22
CA HIS A 84 10.85 -3.24 0.91
C HIS A 84 10.69 -2.51 2.25
N TYR A 85 11.75 -2.34 3.01
CA TYR A 85 11.71 -1.56 4.25
C TYR A 85 11.30 -0.10 3.99
N ALA A 86 11.88 0.53 2.97
CA ALA A 86 11.56 1.90 2.59
C ALA A 86 10.10 2.03 2.09
N GLU A 87 9.61 1.06 1.29
CA GLU A 87 8.21 0.97 0.86
C GLU A 87 7.27 0.93 2.06
N GLN A 88 7.50 0.02 3.01
CA GLN A 88 6.69 -0.10 4.21
C GLN A 88 6.73 1.16 5.07
N GLY A 89 7.90 1.79 5.19
CA GLY A 89 8.04 3.09 5.87
C GLY A 89 7.16 4.18 5.24
N CYS A 90 7.11 4.25 3.91
CA CYS A 90 6.23 5.17 3.18
C CYS A 90 4.75 4.85 3.42
N ASN A 91 4.36 3.58 3.39
CA ASN A 91 2.99 3.15 3.61
C ASN A 91 2.50 3.50 5.03
N HIS A 92 3.31 3.24 6.04
CA HIS A 92 2.99 3.62 7.43
C HIS A 92 2.96 5.14 7.61
N PHE A 93 3.88 5.88 7.00
CA PHE A 93 3.85 7.34 7.03
C PHE A 93 2.54 7.90 6.47
N ILE A 94 2.08 7.38 5.32
CA ILE A 94 0.81 7.77 4.70
C ILE A 94 -0.35 7.46 5.66
N ALA A 95 -0.38 6.26 6.22
CA ALA A 95 -1.44 5.81 7.13
C ALA A 95 -1.54 6.72 8.36
N PHE A 96 -0.42 6.97 9.07
CA PHE A 96 -0.41 7.82 10.26
C PHE A 96 -0.74 9.29 9.95
N LYS A 97 -0.26 9.81 8.82
CA LYS A 97 -0.57 11.19 8.42
C LYS A 97 -2.05 11.35 8.08
N LEU A 98 -2.62 10.35 7.40
CA LEU A 98 -4.04 10.34 7.07
C LEU A 98 -4.91 10.20 8.32
N LEU A 99 -4.51 9.32 9.25
CA LEU A 99 -5.14 9.14 10.55
C LEU A 99 -5.23 10.49 11.30
N ALA A 100 -4.12 11.23 11.36
CA ALA A 100 -4.08 12.54 11.99
C ALA A 100 -5.04 13.53 11.30
N LEU A 101 -5.05 13.58 9.96
CA LEU A 101 -5.94 14.45 9.18
C LEU A 101 -7.43 14.13 9.38
N ILE A 102 -7.78 12.85 9.46
CA ILE A 102 -9.17 12.42 9.71
C ILE A 102 -9.57 12.77 11.14
N ARG A 103 -8.71 12.50 12.11
CA ARG A 103 -8.94 12.83 13.52
C ARG A 103 -9.21 14.34 13.69
N ASP A 104 -8.37 15.19 13.11
CA ASP A 104 -8.55 16.64 13.17
C ASP A 104 -9.88 17.09 12.56
N LYS A 105 -10.27 16.55 11.41
CA LYS A 105 -11.56 16.85 10.77
C LYS A 105 -12.75 16.41 11.60
N VAL A 106 -12.68 15.22 12.19
CA VAL A 106 -13.75 14.68 13.04
C VAL A 106 -13.88 15.50 14.32
N PHE A 107 -12.77 15.79 15.00
CA PHE A 107 -12.81 16.65 16.20
C PHE A 107 -13.28 18.08 15.88
N GLY A 108 -12.90 18.62 14.74
CA GLY A 108 -13.40 19.91 14.27
C GLY A 108 -14.92 19.92 14.08
N ALA A 109 -15.46 18.87 13.45
CA ALA A 109 -16.92 18.71 13.26
C ALA A 109 -17.65 18.51 14.60
N LEU A 110 -17.11 17.70 15.51
CA LEU A 110 -17.69 17.48 16.84
C LEU A 110 -17.72 18.78 17.67
N ARG A 111 -16.67 19.60 17.59
CA ARG A 111 -16.59 20.89 18.28
C ARG A 111 -17.65 21.87 17.78
N GLN A 112 -17.98 21.85 16.50
CA GLN A 112 -19.06 22.68 15.92
C GLN A 112 -20.46 22.19 16.29
N LEU A 113 -20.62 20.90 16.62
CA LEU A 113 -21.89 20.31 16.99
C LEU A 113 -22.17 20.36 18.51
N ALA A 114 -21.18 20.69 19.33
CA ALA A 114 -21.30 20.85 20.77
C ALA A 114 -21.84 22.27 21.13
N PRO A 115 -22.70 22.42 22.19
CA PRO A 115 -23.22 21.40 23.07
C PRO A 115 -24.58 20.81 22.64
N ALA A 116 -25.34 21.48 21.74
CA ALA A 116 -26.79 21.25 21.54
C ALA A 116 -27.19 19.92 20.89
N LYS A 117 -26.28 19.22 20.16
CA LYS A 117 -26.60 17.96 19.47
C LYS A 117 -25.94 16.70 20.08
N LEU A 118 -25.12 16.88 21.11
CA LEU A 118 -24.44 15.80 21.82
C LEU A 118 -25.09 15.45 23.16
N GLU A 119 -26.09 16.23 23.59
CA GLU A 119 -26.91 15.91 24.76
C GLU A 119 -27.72 14.64 24.48
N GLY A 120 -27.47 13.59 25.26
CA GLY A 120 -28.19 12.31 25.19
C GLY A 120 -27.45 11.17 24.48
N ARG A 121 -26.24 11.38 23.96
CA ARG A 121 -25.37 10.27 23.48
C ARG A 121 -24.21 10.04 24.43
N ASP A 122 -23.94 8.77 24.69
CA ASP A 122 -22.78 8.37 25.49
C ASP A 122 -21.51 8.81 24.76
N ARG A 123 -20.75 9.72 25.39
CA ARG A 123 -19.50 10.27 24.82
C ARG A 123 -18.45 9.19 24.65
N GLY A 124 -18.48 8.15 25.51
CA GLY A 124 -17.57 7.02 25.44
C GLY A 124 -17.80 6.17 24.18
N ASP A 125 -19.06 5.90 23.87
CA ASP A 125 -19.44 5.13 22.67
C ASP A 125 -19.07 5.86 21.38
N LEU A 126 -19.28 7.17 21.30
CA LEU A 126 -18.88 7.98 20.15
C LEU A 126 -17.36 7.97 19.93
N ILE A 127 -16.56 8.05 20.99
CA ILE A 127 -15.10 8.02 20.90
C ILE A 127 -14.62 6.62 20.49
N ALA A 128 -15.21 5.57 21.05
CA ALA A 128 -14.85 4.18 20.73
C ALA A 128 -15.12 3.84 19.26
N VAL A 129 -16.30 4.17 18.74
CA VAL A 129 -16.65 3.96 17.32
C VAL A 129 -15.74 4.75 16.40
N LEU A 130 -15.46 6.02 16.72
CA LEU A 130 -14.57 6.86 15.93
C LEU A 130 -13.13 6.30 15.90
N THR A 131 -12.63 5.77 17.02
CA THR A 131 -11.28 5.21 17.09
C THR A 131 -11.20 3.94 16.25
N ALA A 132 -12.14 3.02 16.39
CA ALA A 132 -12.17 1.76 15.64
C ALA A 132 -12.31 1.98 14.12
N ASP A 133 -13.18 2.89 13.70
CA ASP A 133 -13.37 3.20 12.26
C ASP A 133 -12.11 3.85 11.65
N ILE A 134 -11.39 4.65 12.43
CA ILE A 134 -10.17 5.31 11.99
C ILE A 134 -9.02 4.29 11.84
N GLU A 135 -8.90 3.32 12.76
CA GLU A 135 -7.92 2.22 12.68
C GLU A 135 -8.17 1.33 11.46
N LEU A 136 -9.44 1.03 11.13
CA LEU A 136 -9.78 0.29 9.91
C LEU A 136 -9.34 1.03 8.64
N LEU A 137 -9.41 2.35 8.62
CA LEU A 137 -8.94 3.16 7.51
C LEU A 137 -7.40 3.12 7.38
N GLU A 138 -6.66 3.07 8.49
CA GLU A 138 -5.21 2.90 8.48
C GLU A 138 -4.82 1.60 7.77
N VAL A 139 -5.41 0.47 8.20
CA VAL A 139 -5.18 -0.84 7.59
C VAL A 139 -5.52 -0.83 6.10
N PHE A 140 -6.63 -0.21 5.72
CA PHE A 140 -7.04 -0.11 4.32
C PHE A 140 -6.01 0.64 3.45
N TYR A 141 -5.50 1.78 3.92
CA TYR A 141 -4.55 2.57 3.14
C TYR A 141 -3.16 1.95 3.08
N ALA A 142 -2.65 1.43 4.21
CA ALA A 142 -1.32 0.83 4.28
C ALA A 142 -1.23 -0.52 3.55
N HIS A 143 -2.28 -1.33 3.65
CA HIS A 143 -2.22 -2.74 3.23
C HIS A 143 -3.09 -3.09 2.02
N THR A 144 -3.82 -2.13 1.43
CA THR A 144 -4.70 -2.41 0.30
C THR A 144 -4.30 -1.62 -0.95
N ILE A 145 -4.20 -0.29 -0.86
CA ILE A 145 -4.03 0.54 -2.06
C ILE A 145 -2.65 0.35 -2.69
N SER A 146 -1.58 0.51 -1.91
CA SER A 146 -0.20 0.40 -2.42
C SER A 146 0.11 -1.00 -2.96
N PRO A 147 -0.16 -2.11 -2.23
CA PRO A 147 0.08 -3.46 -2.74
C PRO A 147 -0.71 -3.80 -4.01
N ILE A 148 -1.96 -3.35 -4.14
CA ILE A 148 -2.74 -3.57 -5.36
C ILE A 148 -2.10 -2.85 -6.55
N CYS A 149 -1.71 -1.59 -6.40
CA CYS A 149 -1.03 -0.84 -7.45
C CYS A 149 0.28 -1.52 -7.88
N ILE A 150 1.10 -1.95 -6.91
CA ILE A 150 2.35 -2.66 -7.16
C ILE A 150 2.07 -3.97 -7.91
N ALA A 151 1.12 -4.78 -7.46
CA ALA A 151 0.77 -6.06 -8.08
C ALA A 151 0.32 -5.87 -9.53
N VAL A 152 -0.54 -4.89 -9.82
CA VAL A 152 -1.01 -4.59 -11.18
C VAL A 152 0.16 -4.16 -12.08
N ILE A 153 1.02 -3.26 -11.61
CA ILE A 153 2.14 -2.75 -12.40
C ILE A 153 3.16 -3.87 -12.68
N VAL A 154 3.55 -4.65 -11.67
CA VAL A 154 4.50 -5.75 -11.82
C VAL A 154 3.93 -6.82 -12.77
N SER A 155 2.65 -7.17 -12.61
CA SER A 155 1.99 -8.13 -13.51
C SER A 155 1.94 -7.63 -14.95
N ALA A 156 1.66 -6.34 -15.17
CA ALA A 156 1.65 -5.72 -16.50
C ALA A 156 3.06 -5.72 -17.12
N ILE A 157 4.09 -5.39 -16.35
CA ILE A 157 5.50 -5.44 -16.82
C ILE A 157 5.86 -6.86 -17.25
N MET A 158 5.53 -7.86 -16.42
CA MET A 158 5.84 -9.26 -16.72
C MET A 158 5.05 -9.79 -17.92
N ALA A 159 3.78 -9.42 -18.04
CA ALA A 159 2.96 -9.79 -19.20
C ALA A 159 3.49 -9.15 -20.49
N ALA A 160 3.89 -7.88 -20.45
CA ALA A 160 4.49 -7.20 -21.60
C ALA A 160 5.84 -7.84 -21.98
N PHE A 161 6.66 -8.20 -21.01
CA PHE A 161 7.93 -8.90 -21.25
C PHE A 161 7.70 -10.24 -21.95
N LEU A 162 6.76 -11.05 -21.44
CA LEU A 162 6.44 -12.36 -22.02
C LEU A 162 5.80 -12.27 -23.42
N ALA A 163 5.02 -11.22 -23.68
CA ALA A 163 4.38 -11.03 -24.98
C ALA A 163 5.36 -10.53 -26.07
N GLY A 164 6.51 -9.95 -25.67
CA GLY A 164 7.55 -9.50 -26.58
C GLY A 164 8.61 -10.56 -26.91
N TYR A 165 8.52 -11.73 -26.28
CA TYR A 165 9.44 -12.86 -26.47
C TYR A 165 8.82 -13.94 -27.32
#